data_c8fdc78902e7bbceeb551dbbf9af67fe
#
_entry.id   c8fdc78902e7bbceeb551dbbf9af67fe
#
_cell.length_a   1.000
_cell.length_b   1.000
_cell.length_c   1.000
_cell.angle_alpha   90.00
_cell.angle_beta   90.00
_cell.angle_gamma   90.00
#
_symmetry.space_group_name_H-M   'P 1'
#
loop_
_entity.id
_entity.type
_entity.pdbx_description
1 polymer ?
#
loop_
_entity_poly.entity_id
_entity_poly.type
_entity_poly.pdbx_seq_one_letter_code
_entity_poly.pdbx_strand_id
1 'polypeptide(L)'
;MGSEMCIRDRFKDIYVHALVRDEKGQKMSKSKGNVIDPLDLIEKYSADALRFTLLSMASPGTDVKLSEDRVKGYRNFLNKLWNANNFLITLSLIHI
;
A
#
# COMPACT_ATOMS: atom_id res chain seq x y z
N MET A 1 4.49 -26.34 15.31
CA MET A 1 5.30 -27.46 14.80
C MET A 1 4.82 -27.94 13.46
N GLY A 2 3.54 -28.32 13.32
CA GLY A 2 2.99 -28.65 12.00
C GLY A 2 3.05 -27.51 11.02
N SER A 3 2.95 -26.26 11.50
CA SER A 3 3.04 -25.08 10.65
C SER A 3 4.45 -24.86 10.10
N GLU A 4 5.48 -25.20 10.88
CA GLU A 4 6.86 -25.08 10.39
C GLU A 4 7.15 -26.06 9.27
N MET A 5 6.66 -27.28 9.38
CA MET A 5 6.81 -28.27 8.32
C MET A 5 6.09 -27.84 7.05
N CYS A 6 4.88 -27.30 7.17
CA CYS A 6 4.13 -26.76 6.05
C CYS A 6 4.85 -25.59 5.37
N ILE A 7 5.49 -24.74 6.15
CA ILE A 7 6.24 -23.59 5.65
C ILE A 7 7.45 -24.06 4.84
N ARG A 8 8.21 -25.03 5.36
CA ARG A 8 9.38 -25.55 4.68
C ARG A 8 9.03 -26.24 3.36
N ASP A 9 7.88 -26.93 3.33
CA ASP A 9 7.47 -27.69 2.15
C ASP A 9 6.78 -26.84 1.10
N ARG A 10 6.12 -25.73 1.50
CA ARG A 10 5.28 -24.92 0.60
C ARG A 10 5.86 -23.57 0.26
N PHE A 11 6.57 -22.93 1.18
CA PHE A 11 7.05 -21.57 1.00
C PHE A 11 8.55 -21.52 1.19
N LYS A 12 9.23 -21.00 0.20
CA LYS A 12 10.68 -20.85 0.25
C LYS A 12 11.07 -19.67 1.12
N ASP A 13 10.33 -18.57 1.01
CA ASP A 13 10.59 -17.35 1.74
C ASP A 13 9.34 -16.90 2.49
N ILE A 14 9.53 -16.35 3.69
CA ILE A 14 8.45 -15.78 4.50
C ILE A 14 8.81 -14.34 4.80
N TYR A 15 7.96 -13.42 4.35
CA TYR A 15 8.12 -12.00 4.62
C TYR A 15 7.13 -11.57 5.71
N VAL A 16 7.66 -11.13 6.86
CA VAL A 16 6.83 -10.61 7.96
C VAL A 16 6.71 -9.11 7.77
N HIS A 17 5.50 -8.66 7.46
CA HIS A 17 5.26 -7.24 7.20
C HIS A 17 5.28 -6.42 8.49
N ALA A 18 5.51 -5.11 8.35
CA ALA A 18 5.49 -4.17 9.45
C ALA A 18 4.06 -3.91 9.95
N LEU A 19 3.95 -3.45 11.19
CA LEU A 19 2.67 -3.02 11.74
C LEU A 19 2.32 -1.62 11.22
N VAL A 20 1.03 -1.38 11.00
CA VAL A 20 0.53 -0.08 10.58
C VAL A 20 0.18 0.74 11.82
N ARG A 21 0.75 1.93 11.93
CA ARG A 21 0.52 2.86 13.03
C ARG A 21 -0.08 4.16 12.49
N ASP A 22 -0.55 5.03 13.38
CA ASP A 22 -1.06 6.34 12.97
C ASP A 22 0.09 7.25 12.50
N GLU A 23 -0.24 8.47 12.02
CA GLU A 23 0.79 9.39 11.52
C GLU A 23 1.79 9.83 12.59
N LYS A 24 1.42 9.75 13.87
CA LYS A 24 2.31 10.07 14.99
C LYS A 24 3.14 8.90 15.44
N GLY A 25 2.91 7.72 14.85
CA GLY A 25 3.62 6.50 15.22
C GLY A 25 3.02 5.78 16.40
N GLN A 26 1.79 6.13 16.82
CA GLN A 26 1.10 5.48 17.92
C GLN A 26 0.27 4.31 17.41
N LYS A 27 0.10 3.30 18.25
CA LYS A 27 -0.75 2.16 17.94
C LYS A 27 -2.20 2.62 17.74
N MET A 28 -2.82 2.18 16.66
CA MET A 28 -4.23 2.46 16.42
C MET A 28 -5.12 1.71 17.38
N SER A 29 -6.08 2.40 17.99
CA SER A 29 -7.07 1.78 18.85
C SER A 29 -8.37 2.58 18.80
N LYS A 30 -9.50 1.88 19.01
CA LYS A 30 -10.80 2.53 19.01
C LYS A 30 -10.93 3.55 20.16
N SER A 31 -10.29 3.28 21.28
CA SER A 31 -10.33 4.18 22.43
C SER A 31 -9.60 5.50 22.18
N LYS A 32 -8.57 5.48 21.34
CA LYS A 32 -7.82 6.68 20.96
C LYS A 32 -8.46 7.43 19.78
N GLY A 33 -9.37 6.78 19.07
CA GLY A 33 -10.03 7.39 17.92
C GLY A 33 -9.12 7.60 16.71
N ASN A 34 -8.01 6.89 16.64
CA ASN A 34 -7.04 7.03 15.56
C ASN A 34 -7.07 5.87 14.56
N VAL A 35 -8.12 5.07 14.57
CA VAL A 35 -8.26 3.96 13.64
C VAL A 35 -8.64 4.49 12.26
N ILE A 36 -7.91 4.04 11.23
CA ILE A 36 -8.19 4.36 9.84
C ILE A 36 -8.84 3.14 9.19
N ASP A 37 -10.05 3.34 8.66
CA ASP A 37 -10.76 2.27 7.97
C ASP A 37 -10.22 2.16 6.54
N PRO A 38 -9.67 0.99 6.13
CA PRO A 38 -9.19 0.81 4.77
C PRO A 38 -10.26 1.01 3.70
N LEU A 39 -11.50 0.67 3.99
CA LEU A 39 -12.59 0.83 3.04
C LEU A 39 -12.86 2.30 2.74
N ASP A 40 -12.76 3.18 3.74
CA ASP A 40 -12.92 4.62 3.54
C ASP A 40 -11.81 5.17 2.64
N LEU A 41 -10.58 4.73 2.83
CA LEU A 41 -9.47 5.13 1.98
C LEU A 41 -9.63 4.63 0.53
N ILE A 42 -10.15 3.43 0.37
CA ILE A 42 -10.40 2.87 -0.95
C ILE A 42 -11.47 3.68 -1.69
N GLU A 43 -12.52 4.09 -1.00
CA GLU A 43 -13.56 4.91 -1.59
C GLU A 43 -13.07 6.30 -1.99
N LYS A 44 -12.22 6.92 -1.15
CA LYS A 44 -11.71 8.27 -1.41
C LYS A 44 -10.61 8.31 -2.47
N TYR A 45 -9.72 7.35 -2.45
CA TYR A 45 -8.50 7.42 -3.26
C TYR A 45 -8.36 6.30 -4.28
N SER A 46 -8.56 5.10 -3.92
CA SER A 46 -8.63 3.86 -4.70
C SER A 46 -7.90 2.73 -3.96
N ALA A 47 -8.25 1.49 -4.32
CA ALA A 47 -7.57 0.33 -3.74
C ALA A 47 -6.10 0.29 -4.14
N ASP A 48 -5.78 0.67 -5.37
CA ASP A 48 -4.40 0.68 -5.85
C ASP A 48 -3.54 1.69 -5.10
N ALA A 49 -4.08 2.87 -4.79
CA ALA A 49 -3.37 3.88 -4.02
C ALA A 49 -3.04 3.37 -2.61
N LEU A 50 -4.00 2.72 -1.96
CA LEU A 50 -3.77 2.15 -0.63
C LEU A 50 -2.72 1.04 -0.67
N ARG A 51 -2.84 0.12 -1.62
CA ARG A 51 -1.89 -0.98 -1.79
C ARG A 51 -0.48 -0.47 -2.07
N PHE A 52 -0.35 0.48 -2.97
CA PHE A 52 0.94 1.07 -3.31
C PHE A 52 1.56 1.76 -2.09
N THR A 53 0.75 2.51 -1.34
CA THR A 53 1.23 3.20 -0.13
C THR A 53 1.78 2.21 0.90
N LEU A 54 1.03 1.17 1.19
CA LEU A 54 1.45 0.17 2.17
C LEU A 54 2.72 -0.56 1.75
N LEU A 55 2.82 -0.95 0.49
CA LEU A 55 3.98 -1.67 -0.02
C LEU A 55 5.21 -0.78 -0.11
N SER A 56 5.07 0.46 -0.53
CA SER A 56 6.21 1.37 -0.65
C SER A 56 6.78 1.79 0.69
N MET A 57 5.97 1.78 1.73
CA MET A 57 6.42 2.11 3.09
C MET A 57 6.83 0.88 3.90
N ALA A 58 6.58 -0.32 3.39
CA ALA A 58 6.91 -1.55 4.09
C ALA A 58 8.41 -1.82 4.02
N SER A 59 9.06 -1.84 5.18
CA SER A 59 10.46 -2.24 5.33
C SER A 59 10.55 -3.23 6.48
N PRO A 60 11.40 -4.27 6.37
CA PRO A 60 11.57 -5.21 7.47
C PRO A 60 12.03 -4.49 8.74
N GLY A 61 11.37 -4.77 9.86
CA GLY A 61 11.74 -4.21 11.15
C GLY A 61 11.31 -2.76 11.41
N THR A 62 10.58 -2.14 10.48
CA THR A 62 10.12 -0.76 10.61
C THR A 62 8.61 -0.71 10.50
N ASP A 63 7.95 -0.02 11.45
CA ASP A 63 6.51 0.16 11.41
C ASP A 63 6.10 1.22 10.39
N VAL A 64 4.93 1.03 9.79
CA VAL A 64 4.38 1.94 8.79
C VAL A 64 3.54 3.01 9.49
N LYS A 65 3.92 4.28 9.31
CA LYS A 65 3.14 5.43 9.78
C LYS A 65 2.18 5.84 8.67
N LEU A 66 0.96 5.33 8.72
CA LEU A 66 -0.04 5.58 7.69
C LEU A 66 -0.69 6.95 7.90
N SER A 67 -0.72 7.76 6.86
CA SER A 67 -1.44 9.02 6.85
C SER A 67 -2.24 9.16 5.57
N GLU A 68 -3.35 9.88 5.66
CA GLU A 68 -4.21 10.11 4.50
C GLU A 68 -3.48 10.92 3.41
N ASP A 69 -2.63 11.85 3.83
CA ASP A 69 -1.85 12.68 2.90
C ASP A 69 -0.90 11.83 2.04
N ARG A 70 -0.30 10.80 2.63
CA ARG A 70 0.58 9.91 1.87
C ARG A 70 -0.19 9.09 0.84
N VAL A 71 -1.37 8.60 1.22
CA VAL A 71 -2.24 7.87 0.28
C VAL A 71 -2.65 8.78 -0.87
N LYS A 72 -2.99 10.02 -0.58
CA LYS A 72 -3.32 11.02 -1.60
C LYS A 72 -2.14 11.28 -2.54
N GLY A 73 -0.94 11.42 -1.98
CA GLY A 73 0.27 11.63 -2.78
C GLY A 73 0.56 10.46 -3.72
N TYR A 74 0.43 9.24 -3.24
CA TYR A 74 0.63 8.06 -4.08
C TYR A 74 -0.48 7.89 -5.11
N ARG A 75 -1.72 8.27 -4.79
CA ARG A 75 -2.79 8.31 -5.80
C ARG A 75 -2.42 9.24 -6.94
N ASN A 76 -1.90 10.41 -6.63
CA ASN A 76 -1.47 11.37 -7.67
C ASN A 76 -0.35 10.79 -8.52
N PHE A 77 0.59 10.07 -7.90
CA PHE A 77 1.66 9.38 -8.62
C PHE A 77 1.09 8.31 -9.57
N LEU A 78 0.14 7.52 -9.12
CA LEU A 78 -0.49 6.49 -9.95
C LEU A 78 -1.27 7.12 -11.11
N ASN A 79 -1.92 8.26 -10.89
CA ASN A 79 -2.57 9.00 -11.96
C ASN A 79 -1.57 9.48 -13.01
N LYS A 80 -0.39 9.91 -12.60
CA LYS A 80 0.67 10.27 -13.54
C LYS A 80 1.10 9.08 -14.39
N LEU A 81 1.26 7.92 -13.78
CA LEU A 81 1.62 6.70 -14.51
C LEU A 81 0.55 6.32 -15.52
N TRP A 82 -0.71 6.37 -15.11
CA TRP A 82 -1.83 6.06 -15.97
C TRP A 82 -1.90 7.01 -17.17
N ASN A 83 -1.79 8.31 -16.91
CA ASN A 83 -1.84 9.32 -17.97
C ASN A 83 -0.65 9.21 -18.92
N ALA A 84 0.55 8.94 -18.38
CA ALA A 84 1.74 8.73 -19.19
C ALA A 84 1.58 7.50 -20.09
N ASN A 85 1.01 6.42 -19.58
CA ASN A 85 0.75 5.22 -20.36
C ASN A 85 -0.26 5.49 -21.48
N ASN A 86 -1.34 6.19 -21.19
CA ASN A 86 -2.34 6.55 -22.20
C ASN A 86 -1.76 7.44 -23.28
N PHE A 87 -0.92 8.40 -22.91
CA PHE A 87 -0.23 9.27 -23.85
C PHE A 87 0.70 8.46 -24.76
N LEU A 88 1.44 7.54 -24.21
CA LEU A 88 2.33 6.66 -24.97
C LEU A 88 1.57 5.79 -25.95
N ILE A 89 0.47 5.20 -25.53
CA ILE A 89 -0.38 4.38 -26.40
C ILE A 89 -0.93 5.22 -27.55
N THR A 90 -1.41 6.43 -27.28
CA THR A 90 -1.94 7.35 -28.29
C THR A 90 -0.87 7.69 -29.30
N LEU A 91 0.35 8.00 -28.86
CA LEU A 91 1.46 8.28 -29.78
C LEU A 91 1.83 7.06 -30.63
N SER A 92 1.83 5.88 -30.03
CA SER A 92 2.12 4.65 -30.78
C SER A 92 1.10 4.41 -31.89
N LEU A 93 -0.18 4.67 -31.62
CA LEU A 93 -1.23 4.52 -32.63
C LEU A 93 -1.09 5.53 -33.76
N ILE A 94 -0.65 6.74 -33.46
CA ILE A 94 -0.43 7.78 -34.46
C ILE A 94 0.74 7.44 -35.38
N HIS A 95 1.78 6.81 -34.85
CA HIS A 95 2.99 6.45 -35.60
C HIS A 95 2.88 5.13 -36.34
N ILE A 96 1.86 4.35 -36.09
CA ILE A 96 1.57 3.13 -36.83
C ILE A 96 0.63 3.43 -37.97
#